data_c7ce579c1687bacef1e09b7f7b0d3487
#
_entry.id   c7ce579c1687bacef1e09b7f7b0d3487
#
_cell.length_a   1.000
_cell.length_b   1.000
_cell.length_c   1.000
_cell.angle_alpha   90.00
_cell.angle_beta   90.00
_cell.angle_gamma   90.00
#
_symmetry.space_group_name_H-M   'P 1'
#
loop_
_entity.id
_entity.type
_entity.pdbx_description
1 polymer ?
#
loop_
_entity_poly.entity_id
_entity_poly.type
_entity_poly.pdbx_seq_one_letter_code
_entity_poly.pdbx_strand_id
1 'polypeptide(L)'
;MKNFDEIYLSIVAASRNDNHGTYLDERTNLFIKSLAENCRKYQIPSELILVEWNQIPNSKTLSDRLDLISNEYLKLNIITVSKDHHLKLPNSDRLQFFQMIAKNVGVRRATGKFVLATNIDVIINQKLYEFISKKKLKEKTIYRCDRHCIEYDYSGNIKDSYLDQFTNFIDRKYYSLDVKTNEKYYVYSTFFKQLENFFKVLVSIFEIKENKKNLIQKITIKNFISVGKKIVFFLKNLKFFREKLFTNACGDFTLLDRSSWNNLKGYCE
;
A
#
# COMPACT_ATOMS: atom_id res chain seq x y z
N MET A 1 -13.68 23.93 13.16
CA MET A 1 -12.57 22.95 13.22
C MET A 1 -12.31 22.64 14.68
N LYS A 2 -12.31 21.39 15.11
CA LYS A 2 -11.74 21.04 16.41
C LYS A 2 -10.26 21.38 16.33
N ASN A 3 -9.79 22.30 17.17
CA ASN A 3 -8.36 22.50 17.37
C ASN A 3 -7.84 21.23 18.09
N PHE A 4 -7.24 20.33 17.34
CA PHE A 4 -6.45 19.28 17.97
C PHE A 4 -5.13 19.91 18.40
N ASP A 5 -4.80 19.82 19.66
CA ASP A 5 -3.54 20.30 20.20
C ASP A 5 -2.35 19.57 19.55
N GLU A 6 -2.59 18.37 19.01
CA GLU A 6 -1.57 17.55 18.38
C GLU A 6 -2.12 16.72 17.21
N ILE A 7 -1.46 16.78 16.04
CA ILE A 7 -1.68 15.88 14.91
C ILE A 7 -1.05 14.53 15.23
N TYR A 8 -1.86 13.47 15.13
CA TYR A 8 -1.37 12.11 15.38
C TYR A 8 -0.69 11.49 14.16
N LEU A 9 -1.25 11.70 12.96
CA LEU A 9 -0.77 11.10 11.72
C LEU A 9 -0.57 12.15 10.63
N SER A 10 0.64 12.28 10.10
CA SER A 10 0.89 12.97 8.85
C SER A 10 0.93 11.95 7.71
N ILE A 11 0.14 12.16 6.67
CA ILE A 11 0.18 11.37 5.44
C ILE A 11 0.91 12.21 4.39
N VAL A 12 1.99 11.67 3.84
CA VAL A 12 2.81 12.34 2.82
C VAL A 12 2.70 11.58 1.52
N ALA A 13 2.26 12.26 0.48
CA ALA A 13 2.25 11.75 -0.88
C ALA A 13 2.86 12.76 -1.84
N ALA A 14 3.39 12.29 -2.95
CA ALA A 14 3.99 13.16 -3.95
C ALA A 14 3.51 12.80 -5.35
N SER A 15 3.33 13.81 -6.18
CA SER A 15 2.92 13.66 -7.57
C SER A 15 3.57 14.73 -8.44
N ARG A 16 3.53 14.52 -9.73
CA ARG A 16 3.77 15.52 -10.74
C ARG A 16 2.51 15.68 -11.58
N ASN A 17 2.16 16.91 -11.91
CA ASN A 17 0.96 17.22 -12.67
C ASN A 17 1.14 16.94 -14.18
N ASP A 18 1.42 15.69 -14.57
CA ASP A 18 1.69 15.27 -15.96
C ASP A 18 0.77 14.12 -16.44
N ASN A 19 -0.30 13.84 -15.68
CA ASN A 19 -1.28 12.80 -15.98
C ASN A 19 -0.66 11.39 -16.19
N HIS A 20 0.48 11.11 -15.55
CA HIS A 20 1.10 9.79 -15.63
C HIS A 20 0.17 8.69 -15.11
N GLY A 21 0.12 7.57 -15.82
CA GLY A 21 -0.71 6.43 -15.48
C GLY A 21 -2.20 6.65 -15.70
N THR A 22 -2.61 7.68 -16.43
CA THR A 22 -3.99 8.07 -16.76
C THR A 22 -4.88 8.35 -15.53
N TYR A 23 -5.93 9.13 -15.68
CA TYR A 23 -6.90 9.45 -14.61
C TYR A 23 -6.24 9.92 -13.30
N LEU A 24 -5.21 10.78 -13.41
CA LEU A 24 -4.45 11.27 -12.26
C LEU A 24 -5.34 11.98 -11.25
N ASP A 25 -6.20 12.87 -11.72
CA ASP A 25 -7.09 13.66 -10.86
C ASP A 25 -8.11 12.78 -10.16
N GLU A 26 -8.74 11.88 -10.90
CA GLU A 26 -9.75 10.96 -10.36
C GLU A 26 -9.15 10.04 -9.29
N ARG A 27 -7.95 9.48 -9.54
CA ARG A 27 -7.24 8.65 -8.56
C ARG A 27 -6.86 9.44 -7.32
N THR A 28 -6.39 10.67 -7.51
CA THR A 28 -5.97 11.52 -6.40
C THR A 28 -7.19 12.01 -5.59
N ASN A 29 -8.28 12.38 -6.27
CA ASN A 29 -9.52 12.77 -5.61
C ASN A 29 -10.11 11.61 -4.79
N LEU A 30 -10.10 10.39 -5.33
CA LEU A 30 -10.51 9.19 -4.61
C LEU A 30 -9.64 8.95 -3.36
N PHE A 31 -8.32 9.12 -3.49
CA PHE A 31 -7.39 9.03 -2.37
C PHE A 31 -7.70 10.07 -1.29
N ILE A 32 -7.83 11.36 -1.64
CA ILE A 32 -8.16 12.46 -0.71
C ILE A 32 -9.50 12.19 -0.01
N LYS A 33 -10.55 11.83 -0.76
CA LYS A 33 -11.88 11.52 -0.23
C LYS A 33 -11.82 10.35 0.75
N SER A 34 -11.14 9.27 0.38
CA SER A 34 -10.94 8.10 1.26
C SER A 34 -10.24 8.47 2.57
N LEU A 35 -9.20 9.30 2.52
CA LEU A 35 -8.52 9.79 3.72
C LEU A 35 -9.45 10.62 4.59
N ALA A 36 -10.17 11.58 4.00
CA ALA A 36 -11.06 12.49 4.73
C ALA A 36 -12.17 11.72 5.47
N GLU A 37 -12.82 10.77 4.80
CA GLU A 37 -13.89 9.96 5.38
C GLU A 37 -13.37 9.03 6.48
N ASN A 38 -12.26 8.34 6.26
CA ASN A 38 -11.75 7.39 7.25
C ASN A 38 -11.09 8.09 8.44
N CYS A 39 -10.37 9.20 8.25
CA CYS A 39 -9.85 9.98 9.38
C CYS A 39 -10.99 10.47 10.27
N ARG A 40 -12.12 10.91 9.69
CA ARG A 40 -13.32 11.31 10.43
C ARG A 40 -13.98 10.13 11.11
N LYS A 41 -14.24 9.01 10.39
CA LYS A 41 -14.88 7.80 10.91
C LYS A 41 -14.15 7.24 12.12
N TYR A 42 -12.82 7.19 12.04
CA TYR A 42 -11.97 6.62 13.08
C TYR A 42 -11.40 7.67 14.06
N GLN A 43 -11.81 8.94 13.91
CA GLN A 43 -11.42 10.06 14.77
C GLN A 43 -9.89 10.18 14.93
N ILE A 44 -9.16 10.09 13.82
CA ILE A 44 -7.70 10.19 13.81
C ILE A 44 -7.29 11.61 13.39
N PRO A 45 -6.79 12.45 14.31
CA PRO A 45 -6.29 13.78 13.96
C PRO A 45 -5.13 13.66 12.98
N SER A 46 -5.35 14.10 11.75
CA SER A 46 -4.42 13.86 10.65
C SER A 46 -4.19 15.12 9.80
N GLU A 47 -3.09 15.10 9.08
CA GLU A 47 -2.83 16.00 7.96
C GLU A 47 -2.42 15.21 6.73
N LEU A 48 -2.84 15.68 5.55
CA LEU A 48 -2.31 15.24 4.26
C LEU A 48 -1.37 16.33 3.73
N ILE A 49 -0.14 15.95 3.47
CA ILE A 49 0.86 16.79 2.80
C ILE A 49 1.07 16.21 1.40
N LEU A 50 0.52 16.89 0.40
CA LEU A 50 0.68 16.54 -1.00
C LEU A 50 1.77 17.39 -1.63
N VAL A 51 2.83 16.76 -2.13
CA VAL A 51 3.95 17.46 -2.78
C VAL A 51 3.79 17.38 -4.29
N GLU A 52 3.51 18.51 -4.92
CA GLU A 52 3.56 18.69 -6.37
C GLU A 52 4.99 18.98 -6.79
N TRP A 53 5.61 18.02 -7.48
CA TRP A 53 7.00 18.10 -7.86
C TRP A 53 7.17 18.59 -9.31
N ASN A 54 8.16 19.48 -9.54
CA ASN A 54 8.54 19.92 -10.89
C ASN A 54 7.32 20.41 -11.68
N GLN A 55 6.66 21.43 -11.13
CA GLN A 55 5.46 22.01 -11.73
C GLN A 55 5.67 22.35 -13.21
N ILE A 56 4.72 21.95 -14.04
CA ILE A 56 4.75 22.22 -15.47
C ILE A 56 4.40 23.69 -15.69
N PRO A 57 5.25 24.49 -16.32
CA PRO A 57 4.97 25.90 -16.60
C PRO A 57 3.67 26.07 -17.38
N ASN A 58 2.90 27.09 -17.06
CA ASN A 58 1.62 27.44 -17.73
C ASN A 58 0.52 26.36 -17.66
N SER A 59 0.68 25.35 -16.82
CA SER A 59 -0.38 24.38 -16.53
C SER A 59 -1.06 24.70 -15.19
N LYS A 60 -2.31 24.25 -15.04
CA LYS A 60 -3.01 24.28 -13.76
C LYS A 60 -2.24 23.45 -12.75
N THR A 61 -2.15 23.94 -11.51
CA THR A 61 -1.52 23.19 -10.41
C THR A 61 -2.41 22.04 -9.94
N LEU A 62 -1.89 21.14 -9.13
CA LEU A 62 -2.72 20.14 -8.46
C LEU A 62 -3.77 20.79 -7.57
N SER A 63 -3.45 21.93 -6.94
CA SER A 63 -4.43 22.66 -6.14
C SER A 63 -5.59 23.25 -6.94
N ASP A 64 -5.41 23.52 -8.24
CA ASP A 64 -6.47 24.03 -9.11
C ASP A 64 -7.35 22.93 -9.72
N ARG A 65 -6.90 21.69 -9.65
CA ARG A 65 -7.52 20.54 -10.33
C ARG A 65 -8.18 19.55 -9.38
N LEU A 66 -7.72 19.48 -8.12
CA LEU A 66 -8.18 18.49 -7.17
C LEU A 66 -9.29 18.99 -6.27
N ASP A 67 -10.17 18.07 -5.88
CA ASP A 67 -11.17 18.29 -4.85
C ASP A 67 -10.49 18.30 -3.48
N LEU A 68 -10.14 19.49 -2.99
CA LEU A 68 -9.42 19.67 -1.74
C LEU A 68 -10.33 19.46 -0.53
N ILE A 69 -10.69 18.23 -0.25
CA ILE A 69 -11.57 17.87 0.85
C ILE A 69 -10.78 17.88 2.17
N SER A 70 -11.21 18.74 3.08
CA SER A 70 -10.74 18.76 4.47
C SER A 70 -11.95 18.64 5.41
N ASN A 71 -11.70 18.20 6.63
CA ASN A 71 -12.71 18.14 7.68
C ASN A 71 -12.07 18.36 9.06
N GLU A 72 -12.85 18.16 10.13
CA GLU A 72 -12.37 18.34 11.49
C GLU A 72 -11.23 17.40 11.90
N TYR A 73 -11.01 16.29 11.17
CA TYR A 73 -9.94 15.30 11.45
C TYR A 73 -8.85 15.24 10.38
N LEU A 74 -9.03 15.91 9.23
CA LEU A 74 -8.01 15.94 8.18
C LEU A 74 -7.76 17.37 7.71
N LYS A 75 -6.56 17.87 7.95
CA LYS A 75 -6.03 19.10 7.31
C LYS A 75 -5.34 18.72 6.02
N LEU A 76 -5.48 19.52 4.97
CA LEU A 76 -4.82 19.31 3.70
C LEU A 76 -3.86 20.45 3.40
N ASN A 77 -2.63 20.08 3.01
CA ASN A 77 -1.54 20.98 2.67
C ASN A 77 -0.93 20.57 1.34
N ILE A 78 -0.83 21.50 0.38
CA ILE A 78 -0.12 21.26 -0.89
C ILE A 78 1.16 22.08 -0.88
N ILE A 79 2.26 21.43 -1.27
CA ILE A 79 3.58 22.04 -1.39
C ILE A 79 4.01 21.90 -2.83
N THR A 80 4.12 23.00 -3.53
CA THR A 80 4.59 23.02 -4.91
C THR A 80 6.11 23.23 -4.96
N VAL A 81 6.82 22.32 -5.58
CA VAL A 81 8.26 22.41 -5.87
C VAL A 81 8.43 22.83 -7.32
N SER A 82 9.01 24.01 -7.53
CA SER A 82 9.17 24.59 -8.86
C SER A 82 10.16 23.81 -9.72
N LYS A 83 10.03 24.02 -11.03
CA LYS A 83 10.97 23.49 -12.03
C LYS A 83 12.42 23.91 -11.75
N ASP A 84 12.64 25.14 -11.27
CA ASP A 84 13.99 25.63 -10.97
C ASP A 84 14.68 24.86 -9.85
N HIS A 85 13.92 24.38 -8.86
CA HIS A 85 14.46 23.50 -7.83
C HIS A 85 14.78 22.11 -8.38
N HIS A 86 13.92 21.59 -9.25
CA HIS A 86 14.15 20.31 -9.90
C HIS A 86 15.42 20.32 -10.76
N LEU A 87 15.63 21.38 -11.54
CA LEU A 87 16.79 21.51 -12.44
C LEU A 87 18.15 21.60 -11.71
N LYS A 88 18.17 21.89 -10.41
CA LYS A 88 19.39 21.90 -9.59
C LYS A 88 19.85 20.49 -9.19
N LEU A 89 19.03 19.47 -9.42
CA LEU A 89 19.36 18.10 -9.03
C LEU A 89 20.09 17.36 -10.15
N PRO A 90 21.03 16.47 -9.82
CA PRO A 90 21.65 15.57 -10.79
C PRO A 90 20.60 14.76 -11.56
N ASN A 91 20.81 14.51 -12.85
CA ASN A 91 19.94 13.77 -13.75
C ASN A 91 18.51 14.36 -13.93
N SER A 92 18.32 15.63 -13.64
CA SER A 92 17.03 16.31 -13.84
C SER A 92 16.62 16.41 -15.32
N ASP A 93 17.57 16.27 -16.25
CA ASP A 93 17.35 16.17 -17.69
C ASP A 93 16.72 14.83 -18.11
N ARG A 94 16.98 13.76 -17.35
CA ARG A 94 16.50 12.38 -17.61
C ARG A 94 15.28 12.00 -16.83
N LEU A 95 15.19 12.45 -15.56
CA LEU A 95 14.13 12.10 -14.64
C LEU A 95 13.29 13.34 -14.33
N GLN A 96 12.06 13.34 -14.78
CA GLN A 96 11.12 14.45 -14.54
C GLN A 96 10.51 14.45 -13.13
N PHE A 97 10.56 13.32 -12.43
CA PHE A 97 9.98 13.16 -11.10
C PHE A 97 10.92 12.37 -10.17
N PHE A 98 11.46 13.05 -9.18
CA PHE A 98 12.25 12.46 -8.10
C PHE A 98 11.34 12.11 -6.92
N GLN A 99 10.65 10.98 -7.01
CA GLN A 99 9.60 10.61 -6.07
C GLN A 99 10.07 10.60 -4.61
N MET A 100 11.25 10.07 -4.31
CA MET A 100 11.73 9.94 -2.93
C MET A 100 12.16 11.30 -2.38
N ILE A 101 12.82 12.14 -3.19
CA ILE A 101 13.17 13.51 -2.82
C ILE A 101 11.89 14.34 -2.59
N ALA A 102 10.88 14.20 -3.45
CA ALA A 102 9.59 14.86 -3.27
C ALA A 102 8.92 14.44 -1.95
N LYS A 103 8.90 13.13 -1.64
CA LYS A 103 8.38 12.65 -0.35
C LYS A 103 9.18 13.20 0.82
N ASN A 104 10.51 13.32 0.73
CA ASN A 104 11.34 13.92 1.77
C ASN A 104 10.97 15.38 2.03
N VAL A 105 10.56 16.14 1.00
CA VAL A 105 10.04 17.51 1.20
C VAL A 105 8.82 17.51 2.12
N GLY A 106 7.89 16.59 1.92
CA GLY A 106 6.70 16.43 2.76
C GLY A 106 7.04 15.91 4.17
N VAL A 107 7.86 14.87 4.27
CA VAL A 107 8.29 14.27 5.54
C VAL A 107 8.95 15.32 6.47
N ARG A 108 9.83 16.16 5.93
CA ARG A 108 10.49 17.23 6.69
C ARG A 108 9.53 18.32 7.19
N ARG A 109 8.33 18.42 6.64
CA ARG A 109 7.28 19.39 7.01
C ARG A 109 6.13 18.78 7.80
N ALA A 110 6.18 17.48 7.99
CA ALA A 110 5.18 16.75 8.77
C ALA A 110 5.21 17.18 10.24
N THR A 111 4.03 17.42 10.80
CA THR A 111 3.87 17.86 12.19
C THR A 111 3.35 16.75 13.10
N GLY A 112 2.76 15.69 12.51
CA GLY A 112 2.19 14.58 13.24
C GLY A 112 3.20 13.74 14.00
N LYS A 113 2.74 13.08 15.04
CA LYS A 113 3.57 12.17 15.85
C LYS A 113 4.15 11.03 15.01
N PHE A 114 3.33 10.45 14.11
CA PHE A 114 3.72 9.44 13.15
C PHE A 114 3.57 9.99 11.72
N VAL A 115 4.45 9.57 10.83
CA VAL A 115 4.46 10.01 9.43
C VAL A 115 4.41 8.80 8.52
N LEU A 116 3.36 8.75 7.69
CA LEU A 116 3.16 7.78 6.65
C LEU A 116 3.55 8.38 5.30
N ALA A 117 4.58 7.85 4.67
CA ALA A 117 4.87 8.12 3.27
C ALA A 117 4.21 7.07 2.38
N THR A 118 3.41 7.54 1.41
CA THR A 118 2.61 6.69 0.51
C THR A 118 2.54 7.27 -0.90
N ASN A 119 1.70 6.72 -1.77
CA ASN A 119 1.42 7.25 -3.10
C ASN A 119 0.00 7.82 -3.17
N ILE A 120 -0.24 8.68 -4.15
CA ILE A 120 -1.52 9.41 -4.37
C ILE A 120 -2.70 8.51 -4.78
N ASP A 121 -2.49 7.24 -4.99
CA ASP A 121 -3.45 6.26 -5.48
C ASP A 121 -3.53 5.00 -4.59
N VAL A 122 -3.00 5.08 -3.38
CA VAL A 122 -3.03 3.97 -2.41
C VAL A 122 -4.18 4.14 -1.43
N ILE A 123 -5.23 3.36 -1.58
CA ILE A 123 -6.37 3.35 -0.66
C ILE A 123 -6.05 2.46 0.55
N ILE A 124 -6.10 3.06 1.73
CA ILE A 124 -5.85 2.37 3.00
C ILE A 124 -7.13 1.65 3.44
N ASN A 125 -7.01 0.37 3.81
CA ASN A 125 -8.16 -0.41 4.24
C ASN A 125 -8.62 -0.10 5.67
N GLN A 126 -9.86 -0.49 6.02
CA GLN A 126 -10.46 -0.23 7.33
C GLN A 126 -9.66 -0.84 8.48
N LYS A 127 -9.11 -2.05 8.32
CA LYS A 127 -8.32 -2.72 9.38
C LYS A 127 -7.08 -1.93 9.77
N LEU A 128 -6.46 -1.23 8.81
CA LEU A 128 -5.33 -0.35 9.10
C LEU A 128 -5.78 0.91 9.85
N TYR A 129 -6.90 1.52 9.49
CA TYR A 129 -7.46 2.64 10.24
C TYR A 129 -7.85 2.22 11.67
N GLU A 130 -8.48 1.07 11.84
CA GLU A 130 -8.79 0.51 13.16
C GLU A 130 -7.52 0.28 13.99
N PHE A 131 -6.45 -0.22 13.38
CA PHE A 131 -5.17 -0.40 14.05
C PHE A 131 -4.54 0.94 14.46
N ILE A 132 -4.53 1.93 13.57
CA ILE A 132 -3.96 3.27 13.82
C ILE A 132 -4.78 4.01 14.88
N SER A 133 -6.12 3.92 14.84
CA SER A 133 -7.02 4.60 15.78
C SER A 133 -6.85 4.15 17.22
N LYS A 134 -6.40 2.91 17.44
CA LYS A 134 -6.08 2.38 18.78
C LYS A 134 -4.88 3.09 19.44
N LYS A 135 -4.18 3.96 18.70
CA LYS A 135 -3.00 4.71 19.16
C LYS A 135 -1.91 3.82 19.78
N LYS A 136 -1.75 2.60 19.26
CA LYS A 136 -0.76 1.60 19.71
C LYS A 136 0.48 1.53 18.83
N LEU A 137 0.67 2.50 17.94
CA LEU A 137 1.90 2.62 17.16
C LEU A 137 3.07 2.87 18.11
N LYS A 138 4.17 2.17 17.87
CA LYS A 138 5.39 2.26 18.68
C LYS A 138 6.42 3.13 17.96
N GLU A 139 7.10 4.00 18.70
CA GLU A 139 8.24 4.74 18.20
C GLU A 139 9.40 3.78 17.86
N LYS A 140 10.31 4.23 17.01
CA LYS A 140 11.46 3.44 16.53
C LYS A 140 11.06 2.12 15.86
N THR A 141 9.85 2.06 15.28
CA THR A 141 9.30 0.89 14.60
C THR A 141 8.85 1.28 13.20
N ILE A 142 9.31 0.53 12.19
CA ILE A 142 8.88 0.67 10.81
C ILE A 142 7.66 -0.21 10.58
N TYR A 143 6.55 0.39 10.17
CA TYR A 143 5.35 -0.31 9.75
C TYR A 143 5.26 -0.30 8.23
N ARG A 144 4.99 -1.45 7.66
CA ARG A 144 4.85 -1.66 6.21
C ARG A 144 3.64 -2.52 5.93
N CYS A 145 3.04 -2.32 4.77
CA CYS A 145 1.91 -3.11 4.29
C CYS A 145 2.15 -3.53 2.85
N ASP A 146 1.63 -4.71 2.50
CA ASP A 146 1.59 -5.15 1.11
C ASP A 146 0.52 -4.39 0.35
N ARG A 147 0.82 -4.06 -0.91
CA ARG A 147 -0.10 -3.45 -1.84
C ARG A 147 -0.73 -4.51 -2.72
N HIS A 148 -2.03 -4.40 -2.92
CA HIS A 148 -2.78 -5.13 -3.92
C HIS A 148 -3.32 -4.16 -4.96
N CYS A 149 -3.21 -4.51 -6.24
CA CYS A 149 -3.78 -3.72 -7.33
C CYS A 149 -5.24 -4.13 -7.54
N ILE A 150 -6.09 -3.17 -7.88
CA ILE A 150 -7.50 -3.36 -8.17
C ILE A 150 -7.78 -2.79 -9.56
N GLU A 151 -8.54 -3.50 -10.37
CA GLU A 151 -9.09 -2.93 -11.59
C GLU A 151 -10.26 -2.01 -11.23
N TYR A 152 -10.22 -0.79 -11.72
CA TYR A 152 -11.25 0.20 -11.47
C TYR A 152 -11.56 0.98 -12.75
N ASP A 153 -12.84 1.12 -13.04
CA ASP A 153 -13.32 1.95 -14.15
C ASP A 153 -13.56 3.37 -13.65
N TYR A 154 -12.73 4.31 -14.10
CA TYR A 154 -12.84 5.74 -13.78
C TYR A 154 -13.80 6.49 -14.71
N SER A 155 -14.42 5.84 -15.72
CA SER A 155 -15.32 6.49 -16.67
C SER A 155 -16.68 6.87 -16.07
N GLY A 156 -17.01 6.32 -14.89
CA GLY A 156 -18.25 6.60 -14.18
C GLY A 156 -18.08 7.56 -13.01
N ASN A 157 -19.19 8.21 -12.60
CA ASN A 157 -19.19 8.98 -11.34
C ASN A 157 -18.84 8.07 -10.17
N ILE A 158 -17.86 8.48 -9.37
CA ILE A 158 -17.46 7.77 -8.16
C ILE A 158 -18.64 7.83 -7.18
N LYS A 159 -19.38 6.73 -7.06
CA LYS A 159 -20.47 6.61 -6.09
C LYS A 159 -19.88 6.41 -4.69
N ASP A 160 -20.49 7.04 -3.68
CA ASP A 160 -20.02 6.93 -2.29
C ASP A 160 -19.97 5.50 -1.77
N SER A 161 -20.86 4.62 -2.26
CA SER A 161 -20.85 3.19 -1.97
C SER A 161 -19.56 2.44 -2.38
N TYR A 162 -18.75 3.01 -3.27
CA TYR A 162 -17.50 2.39 -3.69
C TYR A 162 -16.38 2.52 -2.66
N LEU A 163 -16.36 3.58 -1.84
CA LEU A 163 -15.35 3.71 -0.78
C LEU A 163 -15.47 2.60 0.25
N ASP A 164 -16.69 2.22 0.63
CA ASP A 164 -16.90 1.07 1.50
C ASP A 164 -16.46 -0.24 0.85
N GLN A 165 -16.69 -0.40 -0.45
CA GLN A 165 -16.23 -1.58 -1.20
C GLN A 165 -14.70 -1.63 -1.31
N PHE A 166 -14.02 -0.49 -1.51
CA PHE A 166 -12.54 -0.45 -1.55
C PHE A 166 -11.93 -0.74 -0.19
N THR A 167 -12.54 -0.24 0.87
CA THR A 167 -12.00 -0.39 2.22
C THR A 167 -12.30 -1.73 2.84
N ASN A 168 -13.36 -2.43 2.43
CA ASN A 168 -13.78 -3.72 2.99
C ASN A 168 -13.25 -4.94 2.26
N PHE A 169 -12.74 -4.82 1.04
CA PHE A 169 -12.13 -5.89 0.23
C PHE A 169 -13.02 -7.15 0.01
N ILE A 170 -14.33 -7.03 0.11
CA ILE A 170 -15.19 -8.21 0.31
C ILE A 170 -15.40 -9.00 -0.99
N ASP A 171 -15.37 -8.37 -2.17
CA ASP A 171 -15.78 -9.06 -3.41
C ASP A 171 -14.93 -8.77 -4.66
N ARG A 172 -13.66 -8.38 -4.51
CA ARG A 172 -12.83 -8.01 -5.66
C ARG A 172 -11.68 -8.97 -5.90
N LYS A 173 -11.41 -9.24 -7.17
CA LYS A 173 -10.21 -9.94 -7.60
C LYS A 173 -9.02 -8.99 -7.45
N TYR A 174 -8.11 -9.31 -6.52
CA TYR A 174 -6.84 -8.62 -6.37
C TYR A 174 -5.81 -9.26 -7.27
N TYR A 175 -4.90 -8.45 -7.77
CA TYR A 175 -3.74 -8.96 -8.49
C TYR A 175 -2.46 -8.28 -8.06
N SER A 176 -1.35 -9.01 -8.16
CA SER A 176 0.00 -8.46 -8.12
C SER A 176 0.55 -8.42 -9.55
N LEU A 177 1.25 -7.35 -9.89
CA LEU A 177 1.97 -7.23 -11.16
C LEU A 177 3.40 -7.73 -10.97
N ASP A 178 3.84 -8.66 -11.79
CA ASP A 178 5.26 -8.93 -11.93
C ASP A 178 5.89 -7.78 -12.73
N VAL A 179 6.83 -7.09 -12.10
CA VAL A 179 7.47 -5.90 -12.70
C VAL A 179 8.32 -6.26 -13.93
N LYS A 180 8.79 -7.51 -14.04
CA LYS A 180 9.64 -7.95 -15.15
C LYS A 180 8.84 -8.40 -16.36
N THR A 181 7.74 -9.15 -16.14
CA THR A 181 6.93 -9.73 -17.22
C THR A 181 5.68 -8.93 -17.53
N ASN A 182 5.32 -7.97 -16.67
CA ASN A 182 4.06 -7.22 -16.70
C ASN A 182 2.80 -8.12 -16.65
N GLU A 183 2.97 -9.35 -16.14
CA GLU A 183 1.86 -10.30 -16.00
C GLU A 183 1.07 -10.04 -14.71
N LYS A 184 -0.25 -10.18 -14.79
CA LYS A 184 -1.14 -10.05 -13.64
C LYS A 184 -1.29 -11.41 -12.94
N TYR A 185 -0.86 -11.47 -11.69
CA TYR A 185 -1.11 -12.62 -10.82
C TYR A 185 -2.29 -12.32 -9.90
N TYR A 186 -3.44 -12.96 -10.14
CA TYR A 186 -4.60 -12.80 -9.28
C TYR A 186 -4.34 -13.45 -7.92
N VAL A 187 -4.36 -12.64 -6.88
CA VAL A 187 -4.21 -13.10 -5.50
C VAL A 187 -5.60 -13.46 -4.98
N TYR A 188 -6.00 -14.72 -5.16
CA TYR A 188 -7.07 -15.27 -4.32
C TYR A 188 -6.57 -15.26 -2.88
N SER A 189 -7.43 -14.94 -1.90
CA SER A 189 -6.99 -14.84 -0.51
C SER A 189 -6.07 -16.04 -0.21
N THR A 190 -4.90 -15.80 0.30
CA THR A 190 -3.84 -16.81 0.52
C THR A 190 -4.37 -18.04 1.27
N PHE A 191 -5.38 -17.84 2.10
CA PHE A 191 -6.07 -18.89 2.83
C PHE A 191 -6.85 -19.85 1.91
N PHE A 192 -7.66 -19.34 0.98
CA PHE A 192 -8.42 -20.20 0.06
C PHE A 192 -7.52 -20.96 -0.92
N LYS A 193 -6.45 -20.34 -1.39
CA LYS A 193 -5.47 -21.01 -2.28
C LYS A 193 -4.67 -22.08 -1.53
N GLN A 194 -4.35 -21.83 -0.28
CA GLN A 194 -3.73 -22.82 0.59
C GLN A 194 -4.68 -23.98 0.92
N LEU A 195 -5.96 -23.67 1.16
CA LEU A 195 -7.00 -24.68 1.35
C LEU A 195 -7.23 -25.50 0.07
N GLU A 196 -7.32 -24.87 -1.09
CA GLU A 196 -7.46 -25.53 -2.37
C GLU A 196 -6.27 -26.44 -2.68
N ASN A 197 -5.03 -25.98 -2.46
CA ASN A 197 -3.84 -26.80 -2.63
C ASN A 197 -3.77 -27.94 -1.59
N PHE A 198 -4.22 -27.71 -0.36
CA PHE A 198 -4.35 -28.75 0.66
C PHE A 198 -5.40 -29.82 0.23
N PHE A 199 -6.56 -29.41 -0.27
CA PHE A 199 -7.56 -30.32 -0.80
C PHE A 199 -7.08 -31.07 -2.04
N LYS A 200 -6.36 -30.43 -2.97
CA LYS A 200 -5.75 -31.12 -4.12
C LYS A 200 -4.76 -32.18 -3.69
N VAL A 201 -3.95 -31.90 -2.69
CA VAL A 201 -3.00 -32.89 -2.10
C VAL A 201 -3.77 -34.03 -1.41
N LEU A 202 -4.83 -33.72 -0.65
CA LEU A 202 -5.67 -34.77 -0.06
C LEU A 202 -6.35 -35.64 -1.10
N VAL A 203 -6.96 -35.05 -2.13
CA VAL A 203 -7.60 -35.78 -3.22
C VAL A 203 -6.58 -36.67 -3.95
N SER A 204 -5.40 -36.18 -4.26
CA SER A 204 -4.35 -36.99 -4.88
C SER A 204 -3.88 -38.18 -3.98
N ILE A 205 -3.93 -38.02 -2.67
CA ILE A 205 -3.64 -39.12 -1.73
C ILE A 205 -4.79 -40.15 -1.71
N PHE A 206 -6.02 -39.72 -1.84
CA PHE A 206 -7.18 -40.62 -1.90
C PHE A 206 -7.31 -41.34 -3.26
N GLU A 207 -7.05 -40.67 -4.38
CA GLU A 207 -7.03 -41.28 -5.73
C GLU A 207 -5.95 -42.36 -5.86
N ILE A 208 -4.79 -42.18 -5.19
CA ILE A 208 -3.76 -43.23 -5.12
C ILE A 208 -4.23 -44.45 -4.33
N LYS A 209 -5.21 -44.30 -3.41
CA LYS A 209 -5.75 -45.40 -2.61
C LYS A 209 -6.74 -46.26 -3.37
N GLU A 210 -7.51 -45.72 -4.31
CA GLU A 210 -8.55 -46.47 -5.04
C GLU A 210 -7.97 -47.35 -6.15
N ASN A 211 -6.86 -46.96 -6.79
CA ASN A 211 -6.31 -47.63 -7.93
C ASN A 211 -5.33 -48.80 -7.67
N LYS A 212 -5.03 -49.15 -6.38
CA LYS A 212 -4.01 -50.17 -6.08
C LYS A 212 -4.34 -51.06 -4.87
N LYS A 213 -5.31 -51.97 -5.07
CA LYS A 213 -5.49 -53.07 -4.10
C LYS A 213 -4.36 -54.12 -4.05
N ASN A 214 -3.40 -54.09 -4.99
CA ASN A 214 -2.35 -55.14 -5.06
C ASN A 214 -0.91 -54.70 -4.94
N LEU A 215 -0.60 -53.48 -4.49
CA LEU A 215 0.79 -53.02 -4.33
C LEU A 215 1.06 -52.38 -2.94
N ILE A 216 0.29 -52.74 -1.93
CA ILE A 216 0.14 -51.94 -0.70
C ILE A 216 1.29 -52.10 0.32
N GLN A 217 2.16 -53.06 0.21
CA GLN A 217 3.12 -53.34 1.31
C GLN A 217 4.51 -52.66 1.20
N LYS A 218 4.94 -52.13 0.05
CA LYS A 218 6.27 -51.52 -0.08
C LYS A 218 6.32 -50.01 -0.27
N ILE A 219 5.18 -49.38 -0.55
CA ILE A 219 5.10 -47.93 -0.87
C ILE A 219 4.83 -47.06 0.35
N THR A 220 4.29 -47.63 1.44
CA THR A 220 3.64 -46.88 2.52
C THR A 220 4.60 -46.01 3.35
N ILE A 221 5.79 -46.50 3.68
CA ILE A 221 6.68 -45.74 4.59
C ILE A 221 7.49 -44.65 3.88
N LYS A 222 8.03 -44.93 2.68
CA LYS A 222 8.79 -43.92 1.92
C LYS A 222 7.90 -42.76 1.45
N ASN A 223 6.66 -43.04 1.05
CA ASN A 223 5.72 -42.02 0.63
C ASN A 223 5.20 -41.21 1.82
N PHE A 224 4.95 -41.82 2.96
CA PHE A 224 4.57 -41.13 4.21
C PHE A 224 5.67 -40.19 4.69
N ILE A 225 6.91 -40.61 4.62
CA ILE A 225 8.09 -39.79 4.97
C ILE A 225 8.26 -38.64 3.95
N SER A 226 8.03 -38.90 2.65
CA SER A 226 8.12 -37.89 1.60
C SER A 226 7.01 -36.82 1.74
N VAL A 227 5.78 -37.25 2.02
CA VAL A 227 4.63 -36.34 2.28
C VAL A 227 4.84 -35.58 3.58
N GLY A 228 5.31 -36.24 4.64
CA GLY A 228 5.67 -35.60 5.89
C GLY A 228 6.78 -34.56 5.72
N LYS A 229 7.81 -34.83 4.93
CA LYS A 229 8.87 -33.88 4.58
C LYS A 229 8.33 -32.70 3.78
N LYS A 230 7.40 -32.91 2.83
CA LYS A 230 6.75 -31.84 2.07
C LYS A 230 5.85 -30.97 2.95
N ILE A 231 5.11 -31.56 3.89
CA ILE A 231 4.30 -30.83 4.87
C ILE A 231 5.19 -30.02 5.83
N VAL A 232 6.25 -30.62 6.35
CA VAL A 232 7.21 -29.92 7.23
C VAL A 232 7.96 -28.82 6.47
N PHE A 233 8.33 -29.05 5.20
CA PHE A 233 8.91 -28.02 4.33
C PHE A 233 7.91 -26.91 4.07
N PHE A 234 6.64 -27.21 3.82
CA PHE A 234 5.58 -26.25 3.62
C PHE A 234 5.31 -25.42 4.91
N LEU A 235 5.25 -26.09 6.08
CA LEU A 235 5.06 -25.41 7.37
C LEU A 235 6.29 -24.56 7.77
N LYS A 236 7.50 -25.01 7.47
CA LYS A 236 8.72 -24.22 7.64
C LYS A 236 8.75 -23.02 6.70
N ASN A 237 8.28 -23.16 5.47
CA ASN A 237 8.18 -22.05 4.53
C ASN A 237 7.07 -21.04 4.90
N LEU A 238 5.98 -21.50 5.52
CA LEU A 238 4.97 -20.58 6.09
C LEU A 238 5.57 -19.71 7.21
N LYS A 239 6.43 -20.29 8.05
CA LYS A 239 7.15 -19.55 9.10
C LYS A 239 8.22 -18.63 8.50
N PHE A 240 8.91 -19.08 7.46
CA PHE A 240 9.89 -18.30 6.72
C PHE A 240 9.31 -17.12 5.97
N PHE A 241 8.07 -17.21 5.44
CA PHE A 241 7.35 -16.08 4.85
C PHE A 241 6.98 -15.01 5.89
N ARG A 242 6.83 -15.37 7.15
CA ARG A 242 6.58 -14.39 8.24
C ARG A 242 7.82 -13.58 8.63
N GLU A 243 9.00 -14.07 8.35
CA GLU A 243 10.28 -13.47 8.78
C GLU A 243 11.09 -12.85 7.63
N LYS A 244 10.64 -12.96 6.37
CA LYS A 244 11.32 -12.27 5.26
C LYS A 244 11.17 -10.76 5.39
N LEU A 245 12.32 -10.10 5.54
CA LEU A 245 12.40 -8.65 5.34
C LEU A 245 12.00 -8.34 3.89
N PHE A 246 10.81 -7.80 3.70
CA PHE A 246 10.39 -7.31 2.40
C PHE A 246 11.09 -5.98 2.12
N THR A 247 12.02 -5.97 1.18
CA THR A 247 12.72 -4.75 0.77
C THR A 247 12.10 -4.06 -0.44
N ASN A 248 11.13 -4.67 -1.10
CA ASN A 248 10.69 -4.30 -2.46
C ASN A 248 9.58 -3.24 -2.56
N ALA A 249 9.06 -2.68 -1.50
CA ALA A 249 7.94 -1.73 -1.57
C ALA A 249 8.15 -0.49 -0.70
N CYS A 250 9.33 0.09 -0.74
CA CYS A 250 9.68 1.21 0.13
C CYS A 250 8.84 2.48 -0.13
N GLY A 251 8.24 2.62 -1.32
CA GLY A 251 7.52 3.82 -1.71
C GLY A 251 6.02 3.83 -1.43
N ASP A 252 5.38 2.67 -1.30
CA ASP A 252 3.91 2.60 -1.29
C ASP A 252 3.29 2.76 0.09
N PHE A 253 3.96 2.29 1.14
CA PHE A 253 3.53 2.45 2.52
C PHE A 253 4.72 2.31 3.47
N THR A 254 5.18 3.41 4.01
CA THR A 254 6.24 3.44 5.03
C THR A 254 5.82 4.37 6.16
N LEU A 255 5.51 3.80 7.32
CA LEU A 255 5.03 4.54 8.48
C LEU A 255 6.02 4.39 9.64
N LEU A 256 6.51 5.53 10.12
CA LEU A 256 7.39 5.64 11.29
C LEU A 256 6.97 6.83 12.14
N ASP A 257 7.49 6.89 13.37
CA ASP A 257 7.44 8.12 14.14
C ASP A 257 8.29 9.23 13.51
N ARG A 258 7.89 10.48 13.74
CA ARG A 258 8.56 11.65 13.14
C ARG A 258 10.03 11.77 13.55
N SER A 259 10.37 11.40 14.80
CA SER A 259 11.75 11.47 15.27
C SER A 259 12.65 10.49 14.52
N SER A 260 12.17 9.28 14.25
CA SER A 260 12.87 8.29 13.43
C SER A 260 13.07 8.77 11.99
N TRP A 261 12.06 9.37 11.35
CA TRP A 261 12.22 9.98 10.03
C TRP A 261 13.29 11.06 10.00
N ASN A 262 13.32 11.92 11.02
CA ASN A 262 14.31 12.99 11.12
C ASN A 262 15.73 12.42 11.32
N ASN A 263 15.88 11.40 12.16
CA ASN A 263 17.17 10.75 12.41
C ASN A 263 17.71 10.04 11.15
N LEU A 264 16.83 9.42 10.38
CA LEU A 264 17.16 8.76 9.10
C LEU A 264 17.37 9.77 7.96
N LYS A 265 17.04 11.06 8.16
CA LYS A 265 17.03 12.13 7.15
C LYS A 265 16.08 11.88 5.97
N GLY A 266 15.09 11.02 6.15
CA GLY A 266 14.14 10.64 5.11
C GLY A 266 14.55 9.41 4.33
N TYR A 267 14.10 9.33 3.07
CA TYR A 267 14.59 8.34 2.12
C TYR A 267 16.01 8.69 1.64
N CYS A 268 16.76 7.69 1.18
CA CYS A 268 18.03 7.91 0.52
C CYS A 268 17.82 8.71 -0.79
N GLU A 269 18.53 9.82 -0.92
CA GLU A 269 18.44 10.77 -2.05
C GLU A 269 19.56 10.50 -3.08
#